data_084d9f6ac693f7e1ad70dd5e3b81e9eb
#
_entry.id   084d9f6ac693f7e1ad70dd5e3b81e9eb
#
_cell.length_a   1.000
_cell.length_b   1.000
_cell.length_c   1.000
_cell.angle_alpha   90.00
_cell.angle_beta   90.00
_cell.angle_gamma   90.00
#
_symmetry.space_group_name_H-M   'P 1'
#
loop_
_entity.id
_entity.type
_entity.pdbx_description
1 polymer ?
#
loop_
_entity_poly.entity_id
_entity_poly.type
_entity_poly.pdbx_seq_one_letter_code
_entity_poly.pdbx_strand_id
1 'polypeptide(L)'
;MYKITQPPSIIFGKHSARNYSFPENCLVITSKGSISRGWLEYLKLNDYYIFDKVEPNPDIETTEQIMSEFSASNFSNVIGIGGGSVLDVAKFVAHKMKKIKIMIPTTFGSGSEVTRIAVLKVNGKKQSFHDDDILADIAIVDPYFMHGTPEVIIKNSAIDACAQCTEGYDSKTSNAYTKFLCQKAFDILENAILNEKYENLAYGSLCAGLGFGNTSTTLAHALSYVFSNEGVSHGHALAFTTTVAHRFNDSVFYNRYKNLVMKLNFEEINLKQNLENAANLILLDRKHLDNNPKEISKSEIIKLLRIICDGKSFGDSS
;
A
#
# COMPACT_ATOMS: atom_id res chain seq x y z
N MET A 1 5.30 25.67 -6.65
CA MET A 1 4.49 25.00 -7.73
C MET A 1 4.42 23.52 -7.37
N TYR A 2 3.24 22.89 -7.45
CA TYR A 2 3.07 21.46 -7.17
C TYR A 2 2.61 20.75 -8.45
N LYS A 3 3.21 19.59 -8.75
CA LYS A 3 2.74 18.67 -9.81
C LYS A 3 1.89 17.59 -9.14
N ILE A 4 0.68 17.40 -9.63
CA ILE A 4 -0.19 16.30 -9.22
C ILE A 4 -0.23 15.27 -10.34
N THR A 5 0.05 14.03 -10.01
CA THR A 5 0.11 12.91 -10.94
C THR A 5 -0.88 11.84 -10.49
N GLN A 6 -1.76 11.40 -11.40
CA GLN A 6 -2.78 10.36 -11.16
C GLN A 6 -3.04 9.59 -12.46
N PRO A 7 -3.63 8.40 -12.42
CA PRO A 7 -4.00 7.67 -13.62
C PRO A 7 -4.87 8.51 -14.56
N PRO A 8 -4.65 8.46 -15.87
CA PRO A 8 -5.51 9.15 -16.85
C PRO A 8 -6.98 8.72 -16.76
N SER A 9 -7.23 7.45 -16.37
CA SER A 9 -8.59 6.92 -16.20
C SER A 9 -8.70 6.20 -14.86
N ILE A 10 -9.71 6.57 -14.06
CA ILE A 10 -10.09 5.89 -12.82
C ILE A 10 -11.55 5.52 -12.93
N ILE A 11 -11.85 4.22 -12.87
CA ILE A 11 -13.20 3.67 -12.94
C ILE A 11 -13.52 3.11 -11.55
N PHE A 12 -14.54 3.68 -10.91
CA PHE A 12 -14.90 3.32 -9.54
C PHE A 12 -16.38 2.94 -9.43
N GLY A 13 -16.66 1.88 -8.68
CA GLY A 13 -18.01 1.50 -8.31
C GLY A 13 -18.22 -0.01 -8.32
N LYS A 14 -19.30 -0.47 -7.67
CA LYS A 14 -19.65 -1.88 -7.57
C LYS A 14 -19.90 -2.46 -8.98
N HIS A 15 -19.28 -3.59 -9.24
CA HIS A 15 -19.29 -4.29 -10.54
C HIS A 15 -18.60 -3.53 -11.69
N SER A 16 -17.81 -2.48 -11.38
CA SER A 16 -17.06 -1.74 -12.41
C SER A 16 -16.09 -2.64 -13.17
N ALA A 17 -15.38 -3.54 -12.47
CA ALA A 17 -14.46 -4.47 -13.10
C ALA A 17 -15.19 -5.51 -13.98
N ARG A 18 -16.35 -6.00 -13.53
CA ARG A 18 -17.15 -6.97 -14.32
C ARG A 18 -17.76 -6.36 -15.59
N ASN A 19 -18.08 -5.08 -15.54
CA ASN A 19 -18.76 -4.38 -16.62
C ASN A 19 -17.78 -3.65 -17.57
N TYR A 20 -16.49 -3.66 -17.25
CA TYR A 20 -15.48 -3.09 -18.12
C TYR A 20 -15.20 -4.00 -19.31
N SER A 21 -15.11 -3.41 -20.50
CA SER A 21 -14.74 -4.13 -21.73
C SER A 21 -13.21 -4.22 -21.82
N PHE A 22 -12.66 -5.34 -21.38
CA PHE A 22 -11.22 -5.56 -21.44
C PHE A 22 -10.74 -5.78 -22.88
N PRO A 23 -9.51 -5.32 -23.20
CA PRO A 23 -8.90 -5.64 -24.49
C PRO A 23 -8.60 -7.16 -24.59
N GLU A 24 -8.66 -7.69 -25.80
CA GLU A 24 -8.20 -9.04 -26.10
C GLU A 24 -6.67 -9.13 -26.09
N ASN A 25 -6.13 -10.36 -26.04
CA ASN A 25 -4.69 -10.62 -26.04
C ASN A 25 -3.93 -9.78 -25.00
N CYS A 26 -4.36 -9.82 -23.75
CA CYS A 26 -3.66 -9.17 -22.64
C CYS A 26 -2.84 -10.18 -21.83
N LEU A 27 -1.83 -9.68 -21.11
CA LEU A 27 -1.13 -10.44 -20.07
C LEU A 27 -1.76 -10.13 -18.72
N VAL A 28 -2.35 -11.14 -18.09
CA VAL A 28 -2.90 -11.06 -16.73
C VAL A 28 -1.81 -11.47 -15.75
N ILE A 29 -1.49 -10.59 -14.80
CA ILE A 29 -0.59 -10.86 -13.68
C ILE A 29 -1.42 -10.89 -12.40
N THR A 30 -1.36 -12.02 -11.68
CA THR A 30 -2.20 -12.26 -10.49
C THR A 30 -1.54 -13.20 -9.50
N SER A 31 -2.28 -13.64 -8.48
CA SER A 31 -1.88 -14.63 -7.50
C SER A 31 -2.82 -15.82 -7.48
N LYS A 32 -2.36 -16.96 -6.99
CA LYS A 32 -3.21 -18.14 -6.78
C LYS A 32 -4.42 -17.84 -5.89
N GLY A 33 -4.26 -16.94 -4.92
CA GLY A 33 -5.35 -16.51 -4.05
C GLY A 33 -6.46 -15.77 -4.79
N SER A 34 -6.15 -14.95 -5.79
CA SER A 34 -7.14 -14.28 -6.64
C SER A 34 -7.92 -15.28 -7.49
N ILE A 35 -7.22 -16.27 -8.06
CA ILE A 35 -7.84 -17.32 -8.86
C ILE A 35 -8.78 -18.17 -8.00
N SER A 36 -8.32 -18.66 -6.85
CA SER A 36 -9.12 -19.51 -5.96
C SER A 36 -10.41 -18.86 -5.45
N ARG A 37 -10.48 -17.52 -5.49
CA ARG A 37 -11.68 -16.75 -5.14
C ARG A 37 -12.61 -16.48 -6.33
N GLY A 38 -12.30 -16.98 -7.53
CA GLY A 38 -13.09 -16.75 -8.72
C GLY A 38 -13.05 -15.31 -9.24
N TRP A 39 -12.05 -14.53 -8.85
CA TRP A 39 -11.96 -13.11 -9.23
C TRP A 39 -11.59 -12.93 -10.69
N LEU A 40 -10.84 -13.89 -11.27
CA LEU A 40 -10.50 -13.86 -12.69
C LEU A 40 -11.73 -14.13 -13.58
N GLU A 41 -12.54 -15.13 -13.22
CA GLU A 41 -13.80 -15.46 -13.91
C GLU A 41 -14.81 -14.30 -13.82
N TYR A 42 -14.77 -13.56 -12.72
CA TYR A 42 -15.61 -12.38 -12.53
C TYR A 42 -15.34 -11.28 -13.56
N LEU A 43 -14.10 -11.14 -14.04
CA LEU A 43 -13.72 -10.14 -15.05
C LEU A 43 -14.25 -10.47 -16.46
N LYS A 44 -14.60 -11.72 -16.77
CA LYS A 44 -15.04 -12.19 -18.08
C LYS A 44 -14.04 -11.87 -19.21
N LEU A 45 -12.76 -12.11 -18.94
CA LEU A 45 -11.69 -11.92 -19.93
C LEU A 45 -11.78 -12.96 -21.06
N ASN A 46 -11.44 -12.54 -22.27
CA ASN A 46 -11.30 -13.40 -23.45
C ASN A 46 -9.83 -13.35 -23.91
N ASP A 47 -9.31 -14.48 -24.38
CA ASP A 47 -7.98 -14.58 -25.01
C ASP A 47 -6.86 -13.84 -24.27
N TYR A 48 -6.39 -14.40 -23.17
CA TYR A 48 -5.34 -13.81 -22.34
C TYR A 48 -4.21 -14.79 -22.02
N TYR A 49 -3.01 -14.24 -21.86
CA TYR A 49 -1.90 -14.91 -21.21
C TYR A 49 -2.00 -14.71 -19.70
N ILE A 50 -1.50 -15.63 -18.91
CA ILE A 50 -1.60 -15.52 -17.44
C ILE A 50 -0.29 -15.87 -16.73
N PHE A 51 0.09 -15.07 -15.73
CA PHE A 51 1.06 -15.39 -14.71
C PHE A 51 0.37 -15.27 -13.34
N ASP A 52 0.20 -16.40 -12.64
CA ASP A 52 -0.58 -16.51 -11.39
C ASP A 52 0.25 -16.79 -10.14
N LYS A 53 1.59 -16.61 -10.23
CA LYS A 53 2.53 -17.02 -9.19
C LYS A 53 3.13 -15.84 -8.40
N VAL A 54 2.46 -14.68 -8.40
CA VAL A 54 2.97 -13.57 -7.59
C VAL A 54 2.71 -13.84 -6.12
N GLU A 55 3.80 -13.89 -5.34
CA GLU A 55 3.77 -14.08 -3.90
C GLU A 55 3.80 -12.74 -3.15
N PRO A 56 3.40 -12.70 -1.87
CA PRO A 56 3.56 -11.50 -1.04
C PRO A 56 5.02 -11.05 -0.92
N ASN A 57 5.26 -9.73 -0.96
CA ASN A 57 6.61 -9.12 -0.96
C ASN A 57 7.50 -9.68 -2.09
N PRO A 58 7.13 -9.50 -3.36
CA PRO A 58 7.79 -10.13 -4.50
C PRO A 58 9.22 -9.64 -4.68
N ASP A 59 10.08 -10.56 -5.12
CA ASP A 59 11.45 -10.25 -5.53
C ASP A 59 11.46 -9.70 -6.96
N ILE A 60 12.47 -8.88 -7.29
CA ILE A 60 12.61 -8.30 -8.63
C ILE A 60 12.78 -9.38 -9.71
N GLU A 61 13.37 -10.51 -9.36
CA GLU A 61 13.53 -11.69 -10.20
C GLU A 61 12.19 -12.24 -10.70
N THR A 62 11.11 -12.09 -9.94
CA THR A 62 9.75 -12.42 -10.40
C THR A 62 9.37 -11.59 -11.64
N THR A 63 9.75 -10.33 -11.68
CA THR A 63 9.47 -9.47 -12.85
C THR A 63 10.30 -9.87 -14.06
N GLU A 64 11.56 -10.26 -13.85
CA GLU A 64 12.46 -10.74 -14.89
C GLU A 64 11.97 -12.07 -15.48
N GLN A 65 11.51 -12.99 -14.62
CA GLN A 65 10.88 -14.23 -15.05
C GLN A 65 9.68 -13.97 -15.97
N ILE A 66 8.76 -13.10 -15.56
CA ILE A 66 7.57 -12.76 -16.36
C ILE A 66 7.98 -12.17 -17.72
N MET A 67 8.89 -11.21 -17.72
CA MET A 67 9.36 -10.59 -18.96
C MET A 67 10.02 -11.60 -19.90
N SER A 68 10.78 -12.55 -19.37
CA SER A 68 11.41 -13.62 -20.16
C SER A 68 10.36 -14.60 -20.70
N GLU A 69 9.45 -15.08 -19.85
CA GLU A 69 8.41 -16.06 -20.21
C GLU A 69 7.48 -15.57 -21.33
N PHE A 70 7.13 -14.29 -21.30
CA PHE A 70 6.19 -13.68 -22.24
C PHE A 70 6.86 -12.79 -23.29
N SER A 71 8.18 -12.88 -23.48
CA SER A 71 8.94 -12.04 -24.41
C SER A 71 8.50 -12.18 -25.87
N ALA A 72 8.10 -13.39 -26.27
CA ALA A 72 7.62 -13.69 -27.64
C ALA A 72 6.09 -13.59 -27.77
N SER A 73 5.36 -13.31 -26.71
CA SER A 73 3.90 -13.24 -26.71
C SER A 73 3.41 -11.89 -27.26
N ASN A 74 2.35 -11.95 -28.08
CA ASN A 74 1.78 -10.76 -28.70
C ASN A 74 0.64 -10.19 -27.84
N PHE A 75 0.95 -9.26 -26.94
CA PHE A 75 -0.04 -8.51 -26.15
C PHE A 75 0.34 -7.03 -26.08
N SER A 76 -0.66 -6.18 -25.90
CA SER A 76 -0.49 -4.73 -25.79
C SER A 76 -0.78 -4.20 -24.39
N ASN A 77 -1.49 -4.99 -23.58
CA ASN A 77 -1.96 -4.57 -22.27
C ASN A 77 -1.51 -5.57 -21.19
N VAL A 78 -1.17 -5.06 -20.01
CA VAL A 78 -0.97 -5.85 -18.80
C VAL A 78 -2.09 -5.52 -17.82
N ILE A 79 -2.80 -6.55 -17.39
CA ILE A 79 -3.84 -6.45 -16.36
C ILE A 79 -3.26 -7.00 -15.06
N GLY A 80 -3.09 -6.13 -14.06
CA GLY A 80 -2.79 -6.54 -12.69
C GLY A 80 -4.08 -6.69 -11.89
N ILE A 81 -4.39 -7.90 -11.41
CA ILE A 81 -5.54 -8.12 -10.51
C ILE A 81 -5.08 -8.79 -9.22
N GLY A 82 -5.14 -8.06 -8.10
CA GLY A 82 -4.66 -8.58 -6.82
C GLY A 82 -4.42 -7.49 -5.79
N GLY A 83 -3.74 -7.84 -4.72
CA GLY A 83 -3.25 -6.89 -3.72
C GLY A 83 -2.03 -6.11 -4.20
N GLY A 84 -1.53 -5.19 -3.38
CA GLY A 84 -0.40 -4.31 -3.72
C GLY A 84 0.81 -5.02 -4.34
N SER A 85 1.21 -6.18 -3.81
CA SER A 85 2.31 -6.98 -4.37
C SER A 85 2.11 -7.38 -5.84
N VAL A 86 0.89 -7.78 -6.19
CA VAL A 86 0.53 -8.12 -7.58
C VAL A 86 0.55 -6.89 -8.46
N LEU A 87 -0.04 -5.79 -7.98
CA LEU A 87 -0.11 -4.54 -8.75
C LEU A 87 1.28 -3.93 -8.98
N ASP A 88 2.16 -4.01 -8.00
CA ASP A 88 3.54 -3.51 -8.11
C ASP A 88 4.34 -4.31 -9.16
N VAL A 89 4.23 -5.64 -9.17
CA VAL A 89 4.82 -6.50 -10.21
C VAL A 89 4.23 -6.16 -11.57
N ALA A 90 2.91 -6.08 -11.67
CA ALA A 90 2.22 -5.83 -12.94
C ALA A 90 2.60 -4.45 -13.54
N LYS A 91 2.62 -3.38 -12.71
CA LYS A 91 3.05 -2.05 -13.12
C LYS A 91 4.50 -2.04 -13.59
N PHE A 92 5.40 -2.69 -12.84
CA PHE A 92 6.83 -2.72 -13.15
C PHE A 92 7.10 -3.49 -14.45
N VAL A 93 6.49 -4.66 -14.63
CA VAL A 93 6.59 -5.46 -15.88
C VAL A 93 6.05 -4.66 -17.06
N ALA A 94 4.86 -4.09 -16.94
CA ALA A 94 4.24 -3.30 -18.00
C ALA A 94 5.08 -2.09 -18.39
N HIS A 95 5.65 -1.38 -17.40
CA HIS A 95 6.58 -0.27 -17.63
C HIS A 95 7.81 -0.73 -18.43
N LYS A 96 8.48 -1.80 -17.99
CA LYS A 96 9.68 -2.33 -18.68
C LYS A 96 9.39 -2.83 -20.08
N MET A 97 8.24 -3.46 -20.29
CA MET A 97 7.80 -3.96 -21.61
C MET A 97 7.08 -2.89 -22.46
N LYS A 98 6.93 -1.66 -21.98
CA LYS A 98 6.22 -0.54 -22.63
C LYS A 98 4.80 -0.91 -23.05
N LYS A 99 4.04 -1.47 -22.11
CA LYS A 99 2.65 -1.91 -22.29
C LYS A 99 1.69 -1.03 -21.52
N ILE A 100 0.43 -0.97 -21.96
CA ILE A 100 -0.67 -0.29 -21.25
C ILE A 100 -0.94 -1.04 -19.92
N LYS A 101 -1.14 -0.30 -18.85
CA LYS A 101 -1.31 -0.79 -17.48
C LYS A 101 -2.75 -0.63 -17.01
N ILE A 102 -3.46 -1.75 -16.81
CA ILE A 102 -4.81 -1.80 -16.25
C ILE A 102 -4.71 -2.45 -14.87
N MET A 103 -4.92 -1.67 -13.81
CA MET A 103 -4.70 -2.13 -12.43
C MET A 103 -6.01 -2.24 -11.68
N ILE A 104 -6.25 -3.43 -11.08
CA ILE A 104 -7.48 -3.81 -10.39
C ILE A 104 -7.13 -4.29 -8.98
N PRO A 105 -7.25 -3.42 -7.96
CA PRO A 105 -6.98 -3.81 -6.58
C PRO A 105 -8.06 -4.75 -6.06
N THR A 106 -7.63 -5.78 -5.33
CA THR A 106 -8.52 -6.70 -4.60
C THR A 106 -8.35 -6.61 -3.08
N THR A 107 -7.39 -5.81 -2.63
CA THR A 107 -7.23 -5.35 -1.25
C THR A 107 -7.18 -3.82 -1.27
N PHE A 108 -7.80 -3.19 -0.28
CA PHE A 108 -7.95 -1.74 -0.26
C PHE A 108 -7.11 -1.13 0.87
N GLY A 109 -5.82 -1.01 0.61
CA GLY A 109 -4.82 -0.51 1.54
C GLY A 109 -3.67 0.20 0.84
N SER A 110 -2.98 -0.48 -0.06
CA SER A 110 -1.73 0.03 -0.66
C SER A 110 -1.88 1.23 -1.58
N GLY A 111 -3.06 1.46 -2.19
CA GLY A 111 -3.27 2.47 -3.21
C GLY A 111 -2.41 2.29 -4.47
N SER A 112 -1.82 1.09 -4.66
CA SER A 112 -0.86 0.84 -5.74
C SER A 112 -1.46 1.10 -7.12
N GLU A 113 -2.76 0.90 -7.31
CA GLU A 113 -3.48 1.14 -8.57
C GLU A 113 -3.46 2.60 -9.04
N VAL A 114 -3.25 3.53 -8.11
CA VAL A 114 -3.25 4.98 -8.43
C VAL A 114 -1.93 5.68 -8.09
N THR A 115 -0.91 4.94 -7.68
CA THR A 115 0.40 5.51 -7.36
C THR A 115 1.45 5.17 -8.42
N ARG A 116 2.43 6.06 -8.57
CA ARG A 116 3.64 5.87 -9.41
C ARG A 116 4.74 5.09 -8.70
N ILE A 117 4.37 4.27 -7.72
CA ILE A 117 5.29 3.54 -6.84
C ILE A 117 5.12 2.05 -7.10
N ALA A 118 6.22 1.32 -7.22
CA ALA A 118 6.26 -0.13 -7.13
C ALA A 118 7.30 -0.55 -6.08
N VAL A 119 6.94 -1.45 -5.18
CA VAL A 119 7.82 -1.95 -4.11
C VAL A 119 8.17 -3.40 -4.39
N LEU A 120 9.45 -3.67 -4.64
CA LEU A 120 9.99 -5.01 -4.90
C LEU A 120 11.15 -5.28 -3.95
N LYS A 121 11.47 -6.53 -3.70
CA LYS A 121 12.72 -6.87 -3.03
C LYS A 121 13.86 -6.92 -4.05
N VAL A 122 14.98 -6.34 -3.68
CA VAL A 122 16.25 -6.43 -4.40
C VAL A 122 17.29 -6.90 -3.39
N ASN A 123 17.95 -8.03 -3.65
CA ASN A 123 18.89 -8.64 -2.72
C ASN A 123 18.30 -8.83 -1.30
N GLY A 124 17.03 -9.30 -1.24
CA GLY A 124 16.32 -9.58 0.02
C GLY A 124 15.83 -8.34 0.79
N LYS A 125 16.03 -7.12 0.27
CA LYS A 125 15.60 -5.86 0.90
C LYS A 125 14.51 -5.17 0.08
N LYS A 126 13.47 -4.64 0.72
CA LYS A 126 12.44 -3.84 0.05
C LYS A 126 13.05 -2.56 -0.53
N GLN A 127 12.78 -2.32 -1.79
CA GLN A 127 13.15 -1.12 -2.53
C GLN A 127 11.92 -0.55 -3.24
N SER A 128 11.70 0.75 -3.10
CA SER A 128 10.64 1.46 -3.82
C SER A 128 11.18 2.07 -5.11
N PHE A 129 10.54 1.76 -6.21
CA PHE A 129 10.77 2.36 -7.52
C PHE A 129 9.72 3.45 -7.74
N HIS A 130 10.17 4.63 -8.16
CA HIS A 130 9.32 5.80 -8.37
C HIS A 130 9.55 6.34 -9.77
N ASP A 131 8.53 6.25 -10.60
CA ASP A 131 8.56 6.78 -11.96
C ASP A 131 7.13 7.12 -12.39
N ASP A 132 6.95 8.23 -13.12
CA ASP A 132 5.64 8.59 -13.67
C ASP A 132 5.15 7.52 -14.67
N ASP A 133 6.08 6.84 -15.37
CA ASP A 133 5.77 5.77 -16.31
C ASP A 133 5.36 4.44 -15.65
N ILE A 134 5.55 4.31 -14.33
CA ILE A 134 5.02 3.17 -13.54
C ILE A 134 3.52 3.35 -13.24
N LEU A 135 3.02 4.58 -13.29
CA LEU A 135 1.61 4.85 -13.02
C LEU A 135 0.70 4.05 -13.95
N ALA A 136 -0.42 3.54 -13.42
CA ALA A 136 -1.42 2.87 -14.24
C ALA A 136 -2.02 3.82 -15.29
N ASP A 137 -2.32 3.30 -16.47
CA ASP A 137 -3.09 4.01 -17.49
C ASP A 137 -4.58 3.99 -17.12
N ILE A 138 -5.04 2.87 -16.54
CA ILE A 138 -6.41 2.66 -16.09
C ILE A 138 -6.38 2.00 -14.71
N ALA A 139 -7.02 2.61 -13.74
CA ALA A 139 -7.29 2.00 -12.43
C ALA A 139 -8.78 1.65 -12.34
N ILE A 140 -9.11 0.39 -12.00
CA ILE A 140 -10.51 -0.05 -11.85
C ILE A 140 -10.71 -0.50 -10.41
N VAL A 141 -11.43 0.29 -9.63
CA VAL A 141 -11.64 0.06 -8.21
C VAL A 141 -13.07 -0.44 -7.96
N ASP A 142 -13.19 -1.74 -7.78
CA ASP A 142 -14.47 -2.43 -7.60
C ASP A 142 -14.62 -2.93 -6.15
N PRO A 143 -15.52 -2.34 -5.34
CA PRO A 143 -15.76 -2.80 -3.97
C PRO A 143 -16.22 -4.26 -3.86
N TYR A 144 -16.65 -4.88 -4.95
CA TYR A 144 -17.02 -6.31 -4.96
C TYR A 144 -15.90 -7.21 -4.43
N PHE A 145 -14.65 -6.87 -4.67
CA PHE A 145 -13.50 -7.68 -4.23
C PHE A 145 -13.30 -7.72 -2.71
N MET A 146 -14.06 -6.93 -1.94
CA MET A 146 -14.14 -7.10 -0.48
C MET A 146 -14.83 -8.41 -0.07
N HIS A 147 -15.74 -8.92 -0.93
CA HIS A 147 -16.43 -10.17 -0.65
C HIS A 147 -15.45 -11.36 -0.67
N GLY A 148 -15.45 -12.13 0.41
CA GLY A 148 -14.56 -13.28 0.56
C GLY A 148 -13.11 -12.95 0.94
N THR A 149 -12.78 -11.69 1.15
CA THR A 149 -11.47 -11.30 1.69
C THR A 149 -11.39 -11.64 3.17
N PRO A 150 -10.36 -12.38 3.63
CA PRO A 150 -10.19 -12.71 5.05
C PRO A 150 -10.11 -11.45 5.93
N GLU A 151 -10.69 -11.51 7.13
CA GLU A 151 -10.74 -10.38 8.06
C GLU A 151 -9.36 -9.81 8.40
N VAL A 152 -8.36 -10.67 8.58
CA VAL A 152 -6.98 -10.26 8.82
C VAL A 152 -6.40 -9.42 7.68
N ILE A 153 -6.75 -9.72 6.44
CA ILE A 153 -6.33 -8.92 5.28
C ILE A 153 -7.08 -7.59 5.26
N ILE A 154 -8.37 -7.59 5.56
CA ILE A 154 -9.18 -6.36 5.67
C ILE A 154 -8.59 -5.42 6.72
N LYS A 155 -8.33 -5.92 7.93
CA LYS A 155 -7.73 -5.13 9.03
C LYS A 155 -6.37 -4.53 8.64
N ASN A 156 -5.49 -5.35 8.09
CA ASN A 156 -4.16 -4.91 7.66
C ASN A 156 -4.24 -3.85 6.55
N SER A 157 -5.11 -4.05 5.56
CA SER A 157 -5.29 -3.10 4.46
C SER A 157 -5.90 -1.77 4.93
N ALA A 158 -6.92 -1.85 5.81
CA ALA A 158 -7.59 -0.67 6.32
C ALA A 158 -6.64 0.23 7.13
N ILE A 159 -5.82 -0.36 8.01
CA ILE A 159 -4.88 0.41 8.82
C ILE A 159 -3.70 0.95 8.00
N ASP A 160 -3.28 0.23 6.95
CA ASP A 160 -2.27 0.70 5.99
C ASP A 160 -2.77 1.96 5.26
N ALA A 161 -4.00 1.93 4.71
CA ALA A 161 -4.59 3.11 4.08
C ALA A 161 -4.73 4.30 5.06
N CYS A 162 -5.10 4.05 6.33
CA CYS A 162 -5.14 5.08 7.37
C CYS A 162 -3.75 5.67 7.63
N ALA A 163 -2.72 4.83 7.75
CA ALA A 163 -1.34 5.27 7.95
C ALA A 163 -0.85 6.14 6.78
N GLN A 164 -1.08 5.69 5.55
CA GLN A 164 -0.65 6.38 4.34
C GLN A 164 -1.28 7.77 4.22
N CYS A 165 -2.60 7.89 4.40
CA CYS A 165 -3.25 9.19 4.28
C CYS A 165 -2.88 10.14 5.43
N THR A 166 -2.73 9.67 6.65
CA THR A 166 -2.35 10.53 7.77
C THR A 166 -0.89 11.00 7.69
N GLU A 167 0.03 10.13 7.30
CA GLU A 167 1.41 10.54 7.03
C GLU A 167 1.51 11.44 5.80
N GLY A 168 0.76 11.15 4.72
CA GLY A 168 0.70 12.01 3.55
C GLY A 168 0.20 13.41 3.86
N TYR A 169 -0.76 13.53 4.78
CA TYR A 169 -1.24 14.82 5.28
C TYR A 169 -0.17 15.59 6.05
N ASP A 170 0.54 14.92 6.96
CA ASP A 170 1.55 15.51 7.84
C ASP A 170 2.88 15.77 7.14
N SER A 171 3.14 15.16 5.97
CA SER A 171 4.43 15.21 5.29
C SER A 171 4.86 16.62 4.88
N LYS A 172 6.17 16.86 4.82
CA LYS A 172 6.74 18.13 4.34
C LYS A 172 6.34 18.47 2.90
N THR A 173 6.09 17.46 2.07
CA THR A 173 5.71 17.62 0.67
C THR A 173 4.21 17.78 0.45
N SER A 174 3.41 17.74 1.52
CA SER A 174 1.97 17.95 1.45
C SER A 174 1.58 19.36 0.95
N ASN A 175 0.44 19.44 0.32
CA ASN A 175 -0.13 20.68 -0.19
C ASN A 175 -1.66 20.66 0.00
N ALA A 176 -2.33 21.75 -0.32
CA ALA A 176 -3.78 21.88 -0.09
C ALA A 176 -4.59 20.75 -0.77
N TYR A 177 -4.23 20.35 -1.99
CA TYR A 177 -4.92 19.26 -2.70
C TYR A 177 -4.71 17.90 -2.03
N THR A 178 -3.46 17.57 -1.72
CA THR A 178 -3.14 16.28 -1.07
C THR A 178 -3.69 16.21 0.35
N LYS A 179 -3.64 17.31 1.11
CA LYS A 179 -4.27 17.39 2.43
C LYS A 179 -5.77 17.18 2.39
N PHE A 180 -6.47 17.79 1.42
CA PHE A 180 -7.90 17.57 1.23
C PHE A 180 -8.23 16.10 0.98
N LEU A 181 -7.50 15.42 0.06
CA LEU A 181 -7.71 14.01 -0.23
C LEU A 181 -7.37 13.12 0.97
N CYS A 182 -6.25 13.35 1.64
CA CYS A 182 -5.82 12.58 2.79
C CYS A 182 -6.79 12.71 3.97
N GLN A 183 -7.25 13.93 4.27
CA GLN A 183 -8.26 14.16 5.31
C GLN A 183 -9.56 13.43 4.98
N LYS A 184 -10.05 13.57 3.74
CA LYS A 184 -11.28 12.90 3.30
C LYS A 184 -11.14 11.39 3.32
N ALA A 185 -9.98 10.86 2.91
CA ALA A 185 -9.67 9.43 2.99
C ALA A 185 -9.76 8.94 4.43
N PHE A 186 -9.11 9.62 5.36
CA PHE A 186 -9.12 9.22 6.76
C PHE A 186 -10.53 9.23 7.36
N ASP A 187 -11.35 10.25 7.09
CA ASP A 187 -12.72 10.35 7.58
C ASP A 187 -13.59 9.17 7.07
N ILE A 188 -13.41 8.77 5.80
CA ILE A 188 -14.13 7.64 5.21
C ILE A 188 -13.66 6.32 5.82
N LEU A 189 -12.33 6.12 5.93
CA LEU A 189 -11.74 4.90 6.47
C LEU A 189 -12.10 4.71 7.95
N GLU A 190 -11.99 5.76 8.75
CA GLU A 190 -12.39 5.76 10.16
C GLU A 190 -13.87 5.38 10.31
N ASN A 191 -14.76 6.01 9.54
CA ASN A 191 -16.19 5.67 9.58
C ASN A 191 -16.43 4.22 9.16
N ALA A 192 -15.73 3.72 8.12
CA ALA A 192 -15.83 2.36 7.65
C ALA A 192 -15.40 1.33 8.71
N ILE A 193 -14.30 1.59 9.41
CA ILE A 193 -13.75 0.72 10.46
C ILE A 193 -14.65 0.73 11.71
N LEU A 194 -15.02 1.91 12.21
CA LEU A 194 -15.81 2.04 13.43
C LEU A 194 -17.22 1.45 13.31
N ASN A 195 -17.82 1.55 12.13
CA ASN A 195 -19.17 1.06 11.85
C ASN A 195 -19.20 -0.25 11.05
N GLU A 196 -18.06 -0.88 10.85
CA GLU A 196 -17.90 -2.18 10.13
C GLU A 196 -18.49 -2.15 8.70
N LYS A 197 -18.49 -0.96 8.06
CA LYS A 197 -18.95 -0.75 6.68
C LYS A 197 -17.80 -0.90 5.71
N TYR A 198 -17.20 -2.07 5.67
CA TYR A 198 -15.95 -2.33 4.96
C TYR A 198 -16.01 -2.11 3.44
N GLU A 199 -17.19 -2.12 2.82
CA GLU A 199 -17.38 -1.73 1.40
C GLU A 199 -16.84 -0.32 1.10
N ASN A 200 -16.88 0.59 2.09
CA ASN A 200 -16.38 1.95 1.95
C ASN A 200 -14.86 2.04 2.00
N LEU A 201 -14.16 0.97 2.43
CA LEU A 201 -12.68 0.94 2.42
C LEU A 201 -12.12 1.15 1.02
N ALA A 202 -12.79 0.63 -0.01
CA ALA A 202 -12.37 0.82 -1.40
C ALA A 202 -12.30 2.31 -1.78
N TYR A 203 -13.30 3.09 -1.38
CA TYR A 203 -13.30 4.53 -1.65
C TYR A 203 -12.29 5.29 -0.79
N GLY A 204 -12.20 4.95 0.50
CA GLY A 204 -11.21 5.55 1.39
C GLY A 204 -9.77 5.28 0.93
N SER A 205 -9.47 4.02 0.54
CA SER A 205 -8.16 3.64 0.01
C SER A 205 -7.81 4.34 -1.31
N LEU A 206 -8.79 4.47 -2.23
CA LEU A 206 -8.61 5.24 -3.47
C LEU A 206 -8.22 6.70 -3.18
N CYS A 207 -8.97 7.37 -2.30
CA CYS A 207 -8.66 8.74 -1.90
C CYS A 207 -7.28 8.84 -1.20
N ALA A 208 -6.93 7.86 -0.35
CA ALA A 208 -5.62 7.78 0.30
C ALA A 208 -4.50 7.66 -0.74
N GLY A 209 -4.65 6.73 -1.71
CA GLY A 209 -3.68 6.52 -2.78
C GLY A 209 -3.45 7.77 -3.64
N LEU A 210 -4.51 8.46 -4.01
CA LEU A 210 -4.42 9.74 -4.76
C LEU A 210 -3.76 10.85 -3.94
N GLY A 211 -3.96 10.87 -2.63
CA GLY A 211 -3.33 11.84 -1.72
C GLY A 211 -1.85 11.54 -1.50
N PHE A 212 -1.53 10.41 -0.84
CA PHE A 212 -0.16 10.08 -0.46
C PHE A 212 0.74 9.76 -1.66
N GLY A 213 0.19 9.27 -2.76
CA GLY A 213 0.93 9.01 -3.99
C GLY A 213 1.63 10.25 -4.56
N ASN A 214 1.17 11.44 -4.15
CA ASN A 214 1.75 12.74 -4.51
C ASN A 214 2.58 13.40 -3.40
N THR A 215 2.69 12.78 -2.22
CA THR A 215 3.47 13.29 -1.08
C THR A 215 4.47 12.28 -0.54
N SER A 216 4.26 10.99 -0.77
CA SER A 216 4.95 9.90 -0.07
C SER A 216 4.56 9.80 1.42
N THR A 217 5.04 8.77 2.09
CA THR A 217 4.89 8.52 3.51
C THR A 217 6.10 9.01 4.31
N THR A 218 6.14 8.80 5.61
CA THR A 218 7.12 9.41 6.51
C THR A 218 7.68 8.40 7.55
N LEU A 219 7.92 8.83 8.77
CA LEU A 219 8.56 8.07 9.85
C LEU A 219 7.91 6.72 10.15
N ALA A 220 6.58 6.63 10.14
CA ALA A 220 5.90 5.38 10.49
C ALA A 220 6.24 4.26 9.52
N HIS A 221 6.28 4.56 8.21
CA HIS A 221 6.69 3.60 7.19
C HIS A 221 8.16 3.21 7.33
N ALA A 222 9.06 4.17 7.60
CA ALA A 222 10.47 3.85 7.88
C ALA A 222 10.63 2.90 9.07
N LEU A 223 9.90 3.14 10.17
CA LEU A 223 9.88 2.27 11.33
C LEU A 223 9.29 0.88 11.01
N SER A 224 8.28 0.80 10.15
CA SER A 224 7.57 -0.47 9.88
C SER A 224 8.42 -1.51 9.16
N TYR A 225 9.41 -1.08 8.37
CA TYR A 225 10.22 -1.98 7.56
C TYR A 225 11.06 -2.96 8.39
N VAL A 226 11.57 -2.55 9.55
CA VAL A 226 12.37 -3.46 10.40
C VAL A 226 11.52 -4.60 10.96
N PHE A 227 10.24 -4.36 11.28
CA PHE A 227 9.29 -5.40 11.68
C PHE A 227 8.86 -6.27 10.50
N SER A 228 8.58 -5.64 9.35
CA SER A 228 8.17 -6.37 8.15
C SER A 228 9.28 -7.27 7.60
N ASN A 229 10.54 -6.90 7.74
CA ASN A 229 11.68 -7.74 7.37
C ASN A 229 11.80 -8.99 8.27
N GLU A 230 11.24 -8.96 9.48
CA GLU A 230 11.18 -10.09 10.40
C GLU A 230 9.87 -10.90 10.30
N GLY A 231 9.02 -10.59 9.32
CA GLY A 231 7.82 -11.37 8.99
C GLY A 231 6.51 -10.80 9.54
N VAL A 232 6.52 -9.67 10.24
CA VAL A 232 5.27 -8.98 10.63
C VAL A 232 4.62 -8.41 9.37
N SER A 233 3.31 -8.62 9.20
CA SER A 233 2.59 -8.06 8.05
C SER A 233 2.64 -6.52 8.08
N HIS A 234 2.70 -5.89 6.91
CA HIS A 234 2.96 -4.45 6.80
C HIS A 234 1.93 -3.60 7.56
N GLY A 235 0.64 -3.84 7.35
CA GLY A 235 -0.40 -3.11 8.07
C GLY A 235 -0.36 -3.34 9.59
N HIS A 236 -0.05 -4.58 10.03
CA HIS A 236 0.12 -4.87 11.44
C HIS A 236 1.28 -4.05 12.06
N ALA A 237 2.43 -3.99 11.37
CA ALA A 237 3.54 -3.14 11.81
C ALA A 237 3.12 -1.66 11.88
N LEU A 238 2.38 -1.17 10.84
CA LEU A 238 1.91 0.22 10.79
C LEU A 238 0.91 0.56 11.90
N ALA A 239 0.13 -0.40 12.42
CA ALA A 239 -0.74 -0.16 13.56
C ALA A 239 0.03 0.46 14.74
N PHE A 240 1.22 -0.04 15.05
CA PHE A 240 2.04 0.42 16.16
C PHE A 240 2.99 1.55 15.76
N THR A 241 3.66 1.41 14.61
CA THR A 241 4.65 2.41 14.19
C THR A 241 4.02 3.75 13.86
N THR A 242 2.81 3.77 13.26
CA THR A 242 2.10 5.03 13.00
C THR A 242 1.60 5.66 14.30
N THR A 243 1.13 4.87 15.26
CA THR A 243 0.70 5.39 16.55
C THR A 243 1.83 6.15 17.24
N VAL A 244 3.04 5.57 17.33
CA VAL A 244 4.18 6.24 17.96
C VAL A 244 4.74 7.39 17.13
N ALA A 245 4.73 7.28 15.80
CA ALA A 245 5.16 8.33 14.90
C ALA A 245 4.23 9.56 14.96
N HIS A 246 2.92 9.36 15.02
CA HIS A 246 1.95 10.45 15.18
C HIS A 246 2.12 11.17 16.50
N ARG A 247 2.37 10.42 17.59
CA ARG A 247 2.66 11.03 18.88
C ARG A 247 3.95 11.86 18.82
N PHE A 248 5.02 11.34 18.21
CA PHE A 248 6.29 12.05 18.04
C PHE A 248 6.12 13.32 17.19
N ASN A 249 5.34 13.26 16.14
CA ASN A 249 5.11 14.36 15.19
C ASN A 249 4.06 15.38 15.67
N ASP A 250 3.38 15.19 16.81
CA ASP A 250 2.22 15.96 17.27
C ASP A 250 1.09 15.98 16.20
N SER A 251 0.87 14.85 15.54
CA SER A 251 -0.15 14.72 14.50
C SER A 251 -1.55 14.94 15.05
N VAL A 252 -2.36 15.68 14.31
CA VAL A 252 -3.79 15.89 14.64
C VAL A 252 -4.60 14.58 14.58
N PHE A 253 -4.05 13.55 13.95
CA PHE A 253 -4.68 12.23 13.82
C PHE A 253 -4.36 11.28 14.98
N TYR A 254 -3.43 11.60 15.87
CA TYR A 254 -2.92 10.67 16.89
C TYR A 254 -4.04 9.92 17.65
N ASN A 255 -4.94 10.66 18.28
CA ASN A 255 -5.99 10.06 19.11
C ASN A 255 -6.99 9.23 18.27
N ARG A 256 -7.37 9.74 17.10
CA ARG A 256 -8.30 9.06 16.19
C ARG A 256 -7.67 7.76 15.66
N TYR A 257 -6.41 7.81 15.21
CA TYR A 257 -5.67 6.64 14.72
C TYR A 257 -5.49 5.59 15.82
N LYS A 258 -5.06 6.00 17.01
CA LYS A 258 -4.95 5.14 18.21
C LYS A 258 -6.26 4.38 18.47
N ASN A 259 -7.40 5.07 18.43
CA ASN A 259 -8.71 4.44 18.64
C ASN A 259 -9.03 3.38 17.58
N LEU A 260 -8.65 3.60 16.31
CA LEU A 260 -8.82 2.61 15.25
C LEU A 260 -7.98 1.36 15.49
N VAL A 261 -6.72 1.53 15.90
CA VAL A 261 -5.85 0.39 16.20
C VAL A 261 -6.41 -0.43 17.37
N MET A 262 -6.90 0.24 18.42
CA MET A 262 -7.54 -0.43 19.55
C MET A 262 -8.83 -1.18 19.12
N LYS A 263 -9.68 -0.58 18.27
CA LYS A 263 -10.89 -1.23 17.72
C LYS A 263 -10.54 -2.46 16.88
N LEU A 264 -9.48 -2.40 16.08
CA LEU A 264 -9.03 -3.50 15.22
C LEU A 264 -8.33 -4.62 15.99
N ASN A 265 -7.90 -4.34 17.23
CA ASN A 265 -7.33 -5.30 18.16
C ASN A 265 -6.17 -6.12 17.55
N PHE A 266 -5.08 -5.43 17.18
CA PHE A 266 -3.85 -6.08 16.72
C PHE A 266 -3.05 -6.64 17.91
N GLU A 267 -2.43 -7.80 17.70
CA GLU A 267 -1.49 -8.39 18.66
C GLU A 267 -0.21 -7.55 18.76
N GLU A 268 0.42 -7.53 19.93
CA GLU A 268 1.69 -6.84 20.14
C GLU A 268 2.80 -7.38 19.23
N ILE A 269 3.70 -6.52 18.82
CA ILE A 269 4.82 -6.87 17.94
C ILE A 269 6.16 -6.64 18.63
N ASN A 270 7.14 -7.46 18.28
CA ASN A 270 8.49 -7.39 18.81
C ASN A 270 9.54 -7.52 17.71
N LEU A 271 10.75 -7.06 17.97
CA LEU A 271 11.92 -7.23 17.13
C LEU A 271 12.81 -8.36 17.65
N LYS A 272 13.31 -9.19 16.75
CA LYS A 272 14.32 -10.23 17.04
C LYS A 272 15.72 -9.63 17.09
N GLN A 273 15.99 -8.64 16.23
CA GLN A 273 17.26 -7.91 16.21
C GLN A 273 17.33 -6.89 17.37
N ASN A 274 18.54 -6.47 17.73
CA ASN A 274 18.69 -5.40 18.72
C ASN A 274 18.25 -4.04 18.15
N LEU A 275 17.80 -3.14 19.06
CA LEU A 275 17.25 -1.84 18.67
C LEU A 275 18.29 -0.91 18.01
N GLU A 276 19.57 -1.05 18.34
CA GLU A 276 20.65 -0.28 17.70
C GLU A 276 20.80 -0.61 16.22
N ASN A 277 20.78 -1.91 15.86
CA ASN A 277 20.84 -2.36 14.49
C ASN A 277 19.59 -1.91 13.72
N ALA A 278 18.40 -2.08 14.30
CA ALA A 278 17.16 -1.62 13.73
C ALA A 278 17.18 -0.10 13.46
N ALA A 279 17.63 0.71 14.42
CA ALA A 279 17.75 2.15 14.25
C ALA A 279 18.75 2.54 13.15
N ASN A 280 19.88 1.83 13.02
CA ASN A 280 20.82 2.07 11.93
C ASN A 280 20.19 1.80 10.56
N LEU A 281 19.38 0.75 10.42
CA LEU A 281 18.67 0.46 9.18
C LEU A 281 17.64 1.54 8.86
N ILE A 282 16.86 1.99 9.84
CA ILE A 282 15.87 3.05 9.67
C ILE A 282 16.52 4.35 9.22
N LEU A 283 17.68 4.72 9.79
CA LEU A 283 18.42 5.94 9.40
C LEU A 283 18.88 5.96 7.94
N LEU A 284 18.98 4.80 7.29
CA LEU A 284 19.28 4.71 5.84
C LEU A 284 18.09 5.09 4.96
N ASP A 285 16.88 5.07 5.50
CA ASP A 285 15.65 5.43 4.78
C ASP A 285 15.44 6.94 4.74
N ARG A 286 16.38 7.63 4.10
CA ARG A 286 16.38 9.10 3.99
C ARG A 286 15.12 9.64 3.36
N LYS A 287 14.55 8.90 2.40
CA LYS A 287 13.35 9.32 1.68
C LYS A 287 12.18 9.59 2.62
N HIS A 288 11.88 8.66 3.52
CA HIS A 288 10.80 8.81 4.49
C HIS A 288 11.15 9.78 5.61
N LEU A 289 12.40 9.70 6.11
CA LEU A 289 12.85 10.56 7.21
C LEU A 289 12.97 12.03 6.79
N ASP A 290 13.46 12.33 5.58
CA ASP A 290 13.56 13.70 5.09
C ASP A 290 12.19 14.33 4.81
N ASN A 291 11.18 13.49 4.49
CA ASN A 291 9.79 13.89 4.30
C ASN A 291 9.00 14.04 5.62
N ASN A 292 9.54 13.53 6.74
CA ASN A 292 8.88 13.62 8.04
C ASN A 292 8.80 15.06 8.54
N PRO A 293 7.68 15.51 9.13
CA PRO A 293 7.52 16.90 9.58
C PRO A 293 8.57 17.33 10.59
N LYS A 294 9.03 16.43 11.47
CA LYS A 294 10.10 16.67 12.44
C LYS A 294 11.34 15.87 12.09
N GLU A 295 12.52 16.45 12.36
CA GLU A 295 13.76 15.69 12.35
C GLU A 295 13.76 14.69 13.51
N ILE A 296 14.42 13.55 13.30
CA ILE A 296 14.52 12.50 14.31
C ILE A 296 15.96 11.99 14.41
N SER A 297 16.45 11.90 15.64
CA SER A 297 17.75 11.35 15.97
C SER A 297 17.71 9.83 16.14
N LYS A 298 18.89 9.19 16.08
CA LYS A 298 19.03 7.76 16.36
C LYS A 298 18.48 7.38 17.74
N SER A 299 18.76 8.20 18.77
CA SER A 299 18.30 7.96 20.13
C SER A 299 16.78 8.00 20.26
N GLU A 300 16.12 8.90 19.53
CA GLU A 300 14.65 8.96 19.46
C GLU A 300 14.07 7.76 18.74
N ILE A 301 14.65 7.32 17.62
CA ILE A 301 14.24 6.09 16.94
C ILE A 301 14.30 4.90 17.91
N ILE A 302 15.41 4.72 18.64
CA ILE A 302 15.55 3.64 19.62
C ILE A 302 14.47 3.75 20.71
N LYS A 303 14.16 4.97 21.17
CA LYS A 303 13.09 5.20 22.15
C LYS A 303 11.72 4.78 21.59
N LEU A 304 11.39 5.15 20.34
CA LEU A 304 10.15 4.76 19.71
C LEU A 304 10.05 3.23 19.53
N LEU A 305 11.11 2.58 19.05
CA LEU A 305 11.16 1.12 18.92
C LEU A 305 10.96 0.42 20.26
N ARG A 306 11.58 0.94 21.34
CA ARG A 306 11.41 0.40 22.69
C ARG A 306 9.96 0.52 23.16
N ILE A 307 9.31 1.66 22.93
CA ILE A 307 7.89 1.86 23.28
C ILE A 307 7.02 0.82 22.59
N ILE A 308 7.29 0.49 21.33
CA ILE A 308 6.56 -0.53 20.58
C ILE A 308 6.79 -1.91 21.20
N CYS A 309 8.05 -2.31 21.36
CA CYS A 309 8.42 -3.64 21.87
C CYS A 309 8.02 -3.88 23.33
N ASP A 310 7.91 -2.83 24.15
CA ASP A 310 7.44 -2.93 25.54
C ASP A 310 5.89 -2.97 25.66
N GLY A 311 5.14 -2.99 24.53
CA GLY A 311 3.68 -2.94 24.54
C GLY A 311 3.09 -1.60 25.04
N LYS A 312 3.88 -0.52 25.03
CA LYS A 312 3.50 0.80 25.58
C LYS A 312 3.01 1.80 24.51
N SER A 313 2.75 1.34 23.30
CA SER A 313 2.35 2.20 22.17
C SER A 313 1.09 3.02 22.45
N PHE A 314 0.21 2.52 23.31
CA PHE A 314 -1.07 3.14 23.66
C PHE A 314 -1.08 3.80 25.05
N GLY A 315 0.01 3.68 25.82
CA GLY A 315 0.10 4.28 27.15
C GLY A 315 0.20 5.80 27.07
N ASP A 316 -0.48 6.50 27.97
CA ASP A 316 -0.20 7.90 28.24
C ASP A 316 1.18 7.98 28.88
N SER A 317 2.03 8.90 28.40
CA SER A 317 3.31 9.15 29.06
C SER A 317 3.05 9.76 30.42
N SER A 318 3.25 8.96 31.48
CA SER A 318 3.58 9.51 32.78
C SER A 318 5.00 10.09 32.77
#